data_776abd6af4193966391851c116a48971
#
_entry.id   776abd6af4193966391851c116a48971
#
_cell.length_a   1.000
_cell.length_b   1.000
_cell.length_c   1.000
_cell.angle_alpha   90.00
_cell.angle_beta   90.00
_cell.angle_gamma   90.00
#
_symmetry.space_group_name_H-M   'P 1'
#
loop_
_entity.id
_entity.type
_entity.pdbx_description
1 polymer ?
#
loop_
_entity_poly.entity_id
_entity_poly.type
_entity_poly.pdbx_seq_one_letter_code
_entity_poly.pdbx_strand_id
1 'polypeptide(L)'
;MEVISIIGMKGGCGKTTTSIILASTLAYKKKKKVVVLDCDTLQQSFTKYRLKDIEDITPYTQNVDGKDVKMVRDGILYKAFREQNIRPYDIIRCHEDVNMVVDFLSKKDDEGYDYAILDLPGSIDNPHYMKIVSLCSIVFVPFIADDIDFASNFDFAKNVHSKIFAPGVDCNLKKMFAFWNRYDETCRPSAFKVYSEKISKELPDIEMLKNKIEFTKAIGNDRCRSTILPPIHQFGKYGNIDNTIEEMCNKIQEIQ
;
A
#
# COMPACT_ATOMS: atom_id res chain seq x y z
N MET A 1 -15.72 -9.59 1.85
CA MET A 1 -14.34 -9.01 1.96
C MET A 1 -14.19 -7.85 0.98
N GLU A 2 -13.69 -6.68 1.40
CA GLU A 2 -13.38 -5.60 0.46
C GLU A 2 -11.96 -5.76 -0.10
N VAL A 3 -11.81 -5.56 -1.41
CA VAL A 3 -10.55 -5.68 -2.12
C VAL A 3 -10.03 -4.29 -2.47
N ILE A 4 -8.84 -3.96 -2.02
CA ILE A 4 -8.26 -2.62 -2.09
C ILE A 4 -6.94 -2.67 -2.83
N SER A 5 -6.66 -1.67 -3.67
CA SER A 5 -5.33 -1.51 -4.26
C SER A 5 -4.89 -0.05 -4.29
N ILE A 6 -3.59 0.15 -4.18
CA ILE A 6 -2.95 1.44 -4.45
C ILE A 6 -2.22 1.30 -5.78
N ILE A 7 -2.71 1.98 -6.80
CA ILE A 7 -2.25 1.83 -8.17
C ILE A 7 -1.60 3.10 -8.70
N GLY A 8 -0.66 2.95 -9.62
CA GLY A 8 0.02 4.07 -10.26
C GLY A 8 1.10 3.57 -11.20
N MET A 9 1.34 4.28 -12.28
CA MET A 9 2.20 3.82 -13.36
C MET A 9 3.68 3.84 -13.00
N LYS A 10 4.10 4.81 -12.19
CA LYS A 10 5.54 5.03 -11.97
C LYS A 10 6.08 4.24 -10.78
N GLY A 11 7.28 3.68 -10.95
CA GLY A 11 8.06 3.14 -9.85
C GLY A 11 8.39 4.25 -8.83
N GLY A 12 8.31 3.95 -7.53
CA GLY A 12 8.68 4.90 -6.49
C GLY A 12 7.60 5.95 -6.13
N CYS A 13 6.40 5.93 -6.73
CA CYS A 13 5.32 6.84 -6.33
C CYS A 13 4.69 6.49 -4.96
N GLY A 14 5.19 5.47 -4.28
CA GLY A 14 4.81 5.13 -2.90
C GLY A 14 3.70 4.09 -2.76
N LYS A 15 3.33 3.36 -3.82
CA LYS A 15 2.30 2.30 -3.78
C LYS A 15 2.51 1.32 -2.64
N THR A 16 3.55 0.52 -2.72
CA THR A 16 3.86 -0.52 -1.74
C THR A 16 4.02 0.04 -0.33
N THR A 17 4.69 1.19 -0.18
CA THR A 17 4.85 1.84 1.13
C THR A 17 3.50 2.23 1.74
N THR A 18 2.63 2.85 0.97
CA THR A 18 1.29 3.25 1.45
C THR A 18 0.43 2.01 1.72
N SER A 19 0.53 0.97 0.88
CA SER A 19 -0.15 -0.33 1.10
C SER A 19 0.30 -1.00 2.40
N ILE A 20 1.59 -0.99 2.72
CA ILE A 20 2.13 -1.51 3.99
C ILE A 20 1.53 -0.77 5.19
N ILE A 21 1.48 0.56 5.12
CA ILE A 21 0.97 1.38 6.22
C ILE A 21 -0.53 1.18 6.38
N LEU A 22 -1.28 1.14 5.28
CA LEU A 22 -2.72 0.88 5.28
C LEU A 22 -3.03 -0.51 5.85
N ALA A 23 -2.33 -1.56 5.36
CA ALA A 23 -2.49 -2.93 5.86
C ALA A 23 -2.22 -3.01 7.37
N SER A 24 -1.13 -2.39 7.80
CA SER A 24 -0.75 -2.35 9.23
C SER A 24 -1.78 -1.61 10.08
N THR A 25 -2.31 -0.50 9.59
CA THR A 25 -3.34 0.28 10.29
C THR A 25 -4.64 -0.50 10.41
N LEU A 26 -5.11 -1.10 9.32
CA LEU A 26 -6.31 -1.93 9.32
C LEU A 26 -6.14 -3.13 10.26
N ALA A 27 -5.01 -3.85 10.18
CA ALA A 27 -4.78 -5.03 10.98
C ALA A 27 -4.57 -4.72 12.47
N TYR A 28 -3.71 -3.75 12.80
CA TYR A 28 -3.27 -3.58 14.19
C TYR A 28 -4.00 -2.48 14.95
N LYS A 29 -4.37 -1.40 14.27
CA LYS A 29 -5.14 -0.31 14.91
C LYS A 29 -6.64 -0.57 14.83
N LYS A 30 -7.15 -0.98 13.66
CA LYS A 30 -8.59 -1.23 13.45
C LYS A 30 -9.02 -2.65 13.82
N LYS A 31 -8.06 -3.55 14.16
CA LYS A 31 -8.31 -4.94 14.57
C LYS A 31 -9.06 -5.77 13.52
N LYS A 32 -8.77 -5.52 12.27
CA LYS A 32 -9.37 -6.20 11.12
C LYS A 32 -8.52 -7.38 10.65
N LYS A 33 -9.13 -8.39 10.07
CA LYS A 33 -8.45 -9.51 9.47
C LYS A 33 -8.05 -9.15 8.03
N VAL A 34 -6.75 -8.96 7.81
CA VAL A 34 -6.18 -8.43 6.57
C VAL A 34 -5.26 -9.44 5.91
N VAL A 35 -5.37 -9.57 4.60
CA VAL A 35 -4.41 -10.29 3.75
C VAL A 35 -3.85 -9.33 2.70
N VAL A 36 -2.57 -9.49 2.36
CA VAL A 36 -1.93 -8.81 1.24
C VAL A 36 -1.59 -9.83 0.17
N LEU A 37 -1.99 -9.59 -1.07
CA LEU A 37 -1.56 -10.35 -2.22
C LEU A 37 -0.47 -9.54 -2.95
N ASP A 38 0.76 -10.05 -2.90
CA ASP A 38 1.92 -9.47 -3.57
C ASP A 38 1.94 -9.95 -5.03
N CYS A 39 1.34 -9.16 -5.91
CA CYS A 39 1.16 -9.45 -7.33
C CYS A 39 2.26 -8.81 -8.21
N ASP A 40 3.21 -8.05 -7.64
CA ASP A 40 4.37 -7.56 -8.37
C ASP A 40 5.42 -8.67 -8.49
N THR A 41 5.30 -9.48 -9.53
CA THR A 41 6.17 -10.66 -9.74
C THR A 41 7.63 -10.30 -9.94
N LEU A 42 7.95 -9.10 -10.40
CA LEU A 42 9.31 -8.64 -10.65
C LEU A 42 9.98 -8.14 -9.37
N GLN A 43 9.27 -7.32 -8.61
CA GLN A 43 9.85 -6.70 -7.40
C GLN A 43 9.58 -7.50 -6.14
N GLN A 44 8.36 -8.04 -5.98
CA GLN A 44 7.93 -8.80 -4.80
C GLN A 44 8.27 -8.09 -3.48
N SER A 45 7.96 -6.82 -3.43
CA SER A 45 8.44 -5.94 -2.37
C SER A 45 7.90 -6.32 -1.00
N PHE A 46 6.61 -6.65 -0.90
CA PHE A 46 6.01 -7.10 0.36
C PHE A 46 6.63 -8.41 0.87
N THR A 47 6.76 -9.38 -0.02
CA THR A 47 7.33 -10.70 0.31
C THR A 47 8.79 -10.57 0.75
N LYS A 48 9.59 -9.79 0.01
CA LYS A 48 10.99 -9.55 0.35
C LYS A 48 11.15 -8.80 1.68
N TYR A 49 10.31 -7.79 1.93
CA TYR A 49 10.33 -7.08 3.22
C TYR A 49 9.94 -8.01 4.37
N ARG A 50 8.92 -8.87 4.18
CA ARG A 50 8.54 -9.83 5.21
C ARG A 50 9.64 -10.83 5.50
N LEU A 51 10.30 -11.37 4.49
CA LEU A 51 11.45 -12.26 4.66
C LEU A 51 12.59 -11.55 5.40
N LYS A 52 12.94 -10.34 4.99
CA LYS A 52 13.96 -9.52 5.67
C LYS A 52 13.59 -9.23 7.14
N ASP A 53 12.34 -8.97 7.43
CA ASP A 53 11.86 -8.72 8.78
C ASP A 53 11.93 -9.96 9.69
N ILE A 54 11.80 -11.16 9.10
CA ILE A 54 11.90 -12.45 9.81
C ILE A 54 13.37 -12.88 9.91
N GLU A 55 14.14 -12.70 8.82
CA GLU A 55 15.52 -13.16 8.68
C GLU A 55 16.56 -12.17 9.22
N ASP A 56 16.17 -11.03 9.77
CA ASP A 56 17.10 -10.06 10.40
C ASP A 56 17.70 -10.63 11.70
N ILE A 57 18.04 -11.92 11.60
CA ILE A 57 18.77 -12.70 12.58
C ILE A 57 20.25 -12.47 12.29
N THR A 58 20.77 -11.28 12.64
CA THR A 58 22.21 -11.05 12.57
C THR A 58 22.84 -11.77 13.74
N PRO A 59 23.61 -12.86 13.50
CA PRO A 59 24.29 -13.55 14.58
C PRO A 59 25.29 -12.59 15.23
N TYR A 60 25.28 -12.48 16.53
CA TYR A 60 26.28 -11.75 17.29
C TYR A 60 26.98 -12.69 18.27
N THR A 61 28.22 -12.41 18.58
CA THR A 61 28.99 -13.18 19.53
C THR A 61 28.91 -12.50 20.90
N GLN A 62 28.50 -13.26 21.90
CA GLN A 62 28.52 -12.80 23.30
C GLN A 62 29.43 -13.70 24.11
N ASN A 63 30.30 -13.09 24.90
CA ASN A 63 31.12 -13.84 25.86
C ASN A 63 30.24 -14.20 27.06
N VAL A 64 30.02 -15.49 27.27
CA VAL A 64 29.28 -16.02 28.40
C VAL A 64 30.23 -16.96 29.15
N ASP A 65 30.57 -16.63 30.37
CA ASP A 65 31.49 -17.39 31.22
C ASP A 65 32.83 -17.70 30.55
N GLY A 66 33.40 -16.73 29.85
CA GLY A 66 34.70 -16.86 29.20
C GLY A 66 34.68 -17.60 27.86
N LYS A 67 33.50 -17.98 27.36
CA LYS A 67 33.33 -18.61 26.06
C LYS A 67 32.53 -17.73 25.12
N ASP A 68 32.99 -17.61 23.91
CA ASP A 68 32.28 -16.90 22.84
C ASP A 68 31.14 -17.76 22.31
N VAL A 69 29.91 -17.40 22.66
CA VAL A 69 28.68 -18.08 22.22
C VAL A 69 28.05 -17.27 21.09
N LYS A 70 27.79 -17.91 19.95
CA LYS A 70 27.00 -17.33 18.86
C LYS A 70 25.54 -17.26 19.30
N MET A 71 25.03 -16.07 19.44
CA MET A 71 23.64 -15.80 19.75
C MET A 71 22.94 -15.19 18.51
N VAL A 72 21.67 -15.47 18.40
CA VAL A 72 20.84 -14.95 17.34
C VAL A 72 19.88 -13.92 17.95
N ARG A 73 19.88 -12.70 17.39
CA ARG A 73 18.90 -11.70 17.80
C ARG A 73 17.58 -12.01 17.12
N ASP A 74 16.50 -12.01 17.87
CA ASP A 74 15.17 -11.97 17.30
C ASP A 74 15.07 -10.73 16.39
N GLY A 75 14.58 -10.89 15.18
CA GLY A 75 14.32 -9.78 14.29
C GLY A 75 13.43 -8.74 14.98
N ILE A 76 13.60 -7.47 14.64
CA ILE A 76 12.86 -6.37 15.31
C ILE A 76 11.35 -6.60 15.26
N LEU A 77 10.85 -7.16 14.15
CA LEU A 77 9.45 -7.52 14.00
C LEU A 77 9.04 -8.62 14.97
N TYR A 78 9.84 -9.66 15.08
CA TYR A 78 9.56 -10.81 15.95
C TYR A 78 9.48 -10.39 17.42
N LYS A 79 10.38 -9.52 17.86
CA LYS A 79 10.39 -8.97 19.21
C LYS A 79 9.14 -8.12 19.48
N ALA A 80 8.81 -7.20 18.56
CA ALA A 80 7.64 -6.32 18.70
C ALA A 80 6.33 -7.10 18.73
N PHE A 81 6.20 -8.15 17.90
CA PHE A 81 5.00 -9.00 17.91
C PHE A 81 4.88 -9.86 19.15
N ARG A 82 6.01 -10.41 19.64
CA ARG A 82 6.02 -11.21 20.88
C ARG A 82 5.66 -10.35 22.09
N GLU A 83 6.25 -9.16 22.22
CA GLU A 83 6.00 -8.24 23.32
C GLU A 83 4.54 -7.75 23.36
N GLN A 84 3.90 -7.60 22.20
CA GLN A 84 2.53 -7.12 22.09
C GLN A 84 1.49 -8.24 21.89
N ASN A 85 1.93 -9.50 21.84
CA ASN A 85 1.09 -10.67 21.55
C ASN A 85 0.24 -10.49 20.26
N ILE A 86 0.86 -9.94 19.22
CA ILE A 86 0.22 -9.66 17.93
C ILE A 86 0.74 -10.66 16.89
N ARG A 87 -0.14 -11.14 15.99
CA ARG A 87 0.26 -11.91 14.81
C ARG A 87 0.42 -10.98 13.61
N PRO A 88 1.46 -11.18 12.77
CA PRO A 88 1.58 -10.45 11.52
C PRO A 88 0.40 -10.80 10.59
N TYR A 89 -0.11 -9.79 9.87
CA TYR A 89 -1.10 -10.06 8.82
C TYR A 89 -0.48 -10.92 7.71
N ASP A 90 -1.32 -11.67 7.00
CA ASP A 90 -0.87 -12.59 5.97
C ASP A 90 -0.39 -11.86 4.72
N ILE A 91 0.73 -12.33 4.15
CA ILE A 91 1.24 -11.91 2.84
C ILE A 91 1.33 -13.15 1.98
N ILE A 92 0.63 -13.13 0.85
CA ILE A 92 0.61 -14.22 -0.12
C ILE A 92 1.26 -13.73 -1.39
N ARG A 93 2.30 -14.44 -1.82
CA ARG A 93 2.90 -14.19 -3.14
C ARG A 93 1.95 -14.70 -4.20
N CYS A 94 1.55 -13.79 -5.08
CA CYS A 94 0.69 -14.08 -6.20
C CYS A 94 1.46 -13.97 -7.51
N HIS A 95 1.06 -14.77 -8.51
CA HIS A 95 1.53 -14.61 -9.88
C HIS A 95 0.54 -13.71 -10.64
N GLU A 96 0.93 -13.29 -11.84
CA GLU A 96 0.12 -12.44 -12.73
C GLU A 96 -1.12 -13.17 -13.31
N ASP A 97 -1.42 -14.37 -12.82
CA ASP A 97 -2.59 -15.13 -13.24
C ASP A 97 -3.84 -14.63 -12.50
N VAL A 98 -4.76 -14.05 -13.26
CA VAL A 98 -6.04 -13.53 -12.75
C VAL A 98 -6.84 -14.60 -12.04
N ASN A 99 -6.86 -15.83 -12.56
CA ASN A 99 -7.64 -16.93 -11.96
C ASN A 99 -7.07 -17.28 -10.58
N MET A 100 -5.76 -17.31 -10.45
CA MET A 100 -5.09 -17.53 -9.17
C MET A 100 -5.45 -16.44 -8.15
N VAL A 101 -5.50 -15.17 -8.57
CA VAL A 101 -5.94 -14.05 -7.71
C VAL A 101 -7.38 -14.24 -7.29
N VAL A 102 -8.28 -14.59 -8.21
CA VAL A 102 -9.71 -14.84 -7.93
C VAL A 102 -9.86 -15.99 -6.92
N ASP A 103 -9.17 -17.09 -7.13
CA ASP A 103 -9.21 -18.26 -6.23
C ASP A 103 -8.72 -17.91 -4.81
N PHE A 104 -7.64 -17.14 -4.71
CA PHE A 104 -7.15 -16.67 -3.41
C PHE A 104 -8.13 -15.73 -2.73
N LEU A 105 -8.72 -14.78 -3.46
CA LEU A 105 -9.69 -13.84 -2.91
C LEU A 105 -10.93 -14.58 -2.40
N SER A 106 -11.47 -15.51 -3.19
CA SER A 106 -12.62 -16.33 -2.78
C SER A 106 -12.33 -17.14 -1.52
N LYS A 107 -11.19 -17.84 -1.50
CA LYS A 107 -10.77 -18.61 -0.32
C LYS A 107 -10.61 -17.73 0.92
N LYS A 108 -10.03 -16.52 0.78
CA LYS A 108 -9.85 -15.61 1.91
C LYS A 108 -11.15 -14.99 2.39
N ASP A 109 -12.11 -14.79 1.49
CA ASP A 109 -13.46 -14.38 1.85
C ASP A 109 -14.17 -15.45 2.68
N ASP A 110 -14.12 -16.72 2.23
CA ASP A 110 -14.64 -17.88 2.96
C ASP A 110 -13.97 -18.06 4.35
N GLU A 111 -12.69 -17.72 4.46
CA GLU A 111 -11.96 -17.72 5.73
C GLU A 111 -12.32 -16.53 6.65
N GLY A 112 -13.20 -15.64 6.23
CA GLY A 112 -13.69 -14.50 6.99
C GLY A 112 -12.68 -13.36 7.12
N TYR A 113 -11.89 -13.09 6.07
CA TYR A 113 -11.07 -11.87 6.02
C TYR A 113 -11.95 -10.65 5.76
N ASP A 114 -11.62 -9.53 6.44
CA ASP A 114 -12.32 -8.26 6.23
C ASP A 114 -11.82 -7.55 4.96
N TYR A 115 -10.48 -7.58 4.75
CA TYR A 115 -9.81 -6.83 3.68
C TYR A 115 -8.74 -7.66 2.98
N ALA A 116 -8.68 -7.52 1.65
CA ALA A 116 -7.54 -7.91 0.84
C ALA A 116 -6.90 -6.67 0.23
N ILE A 117 -5.57 -6.55 0.32
CA ILE A 117 -4.80 -5.48 -0.33
C ILE A 117 -4.00 -6.11 -1.45
N LEU A 118 -4.19 -5.63 -2.69
CA LEU A 118 -3.44 -6.08 -3.86
C LEU A 118 -2.28 -5.11 -4.12
N ASP A 119 -1.04 -5.57 -4.00
CA ASP A 119 0.15 -4.80 -4.40
C ASP A 119 0.49 -5.14 -5.85
N LEU A 120 0.25 -4.19 -6.74
CA LEU A 120 0.38 -4.35 -8.18
C LEU A 120 1.63 -3.63 -8.71
N PRO A 121 2.26 -4.14 -9.79
CA PRO A 121 3.40 -3.46 -10.40
C PRO A 121 3.02 -2.10 -10.99
N GLY A 122 4.05 -1.30 -11.27
CA GLY A 122 3.88 0.06 -11.80
C GLY A 122 3.55 0.16 -13.29
N SER A 123 3.58 -0.93 -14.06
CA SER A 123 3.23 -0.87 -15.48
C SER A 123 1.96 -1.68 -15.74
N ILE A 124 0.92 -1.00 -16.18
CA ILE A 124 -0.41 -1.58 -16.43
C ILE A 124 -0.71 -1.68 -17.94
N ASP A 125 0.29 -1.70 -18.76
CA ASP A 125 0.11 -1.98 -20.19
C ASP A 125 -0.32 -3.43 -20.47
N ASN A 126 -0.26 -4.28 -19.43
CA ASN A 126 -0.70 -5.66 -19.50
C ASN A 126 -2.22 -5.78 -19.23
N PRO A 127 -3.02 -6.31 -20.18
CA PRO A 127 -4.46 -6.53 -19.96
C PRO A 127 -4.80 -7.36 -18.73
N HIS A 128 -3.90 -8.24 -18.27
CA HIS A 128 -4.11 -9.03 -17.06
C HIS A 128 -4.22 -8.15 -15.81
N TYR A 129 -3.43 -7.08 -15.71
CA TYR A 129 -3.52 -6.16 -14.57
C TYR A 129 -4.83 -5.40 -14.54
N MET A 130 -5.36 -5.00 -15.71
CA MET A 130 -6.67 -4.35 -15.76
C MET A 130 -7.77 -5.26 -15.23
N LYS A 131 -7.70 -6.56 -15.53
CA LYS A 131 -8.61 -7.56 -14.96
C LYS A 131 -8.44 -7.70 -13.46
N ILE A 132 -7.20 -7.64 -12.93
CA ILE A 132 -6.97 -7.68 -11.48
C ILE A 132 -7.50 -6.39 -10.82
N VAL A 133 -7.30 -5.23 -11.44
CA VAL A 133 -7.86 -3.96 -10.95
C VAL A 133 -9.38 -3.99 -10.92
N SER A 134 -10.05 -4.64 -11.90
CA SER A 134 -11.51 -4.78 -11.89
C SER A 134 -12.05 -5.66 -10.75
N LEU A 135 -11.22 -6.46 -10.11
CA LEU A 135 -11.59 -7.22 -8.90
C LEU A 135 -11.58 -6.34 -7.63
N CYS A 136 -10.89 -5.19 -7.66
CA CYS A 136 -10.86 -4.29 -6.53
C CYS A 136 -12.22 -3.62 -6.34
N SER A 137 -12.64 -3.46 -5.10
CA SER A 137 -13.78 -2.62 -4.74
C SER A 137 -13.40 -1.15 -4.58
N ILE A 138 -12.16 -0.91 -4.17
CA ILE A 138 -11.63 0.44 -3.92
C ILE A 138 -10.21 0.56 -4.44
N VAL A 139 -9.95 1.67 -5.12
CA VAL A 139 -8.64 1.99 -5.65
C VAL A 139 -8.19 3.37 -5.19
N PHE A 140 -6.95 3.48 -4.73
CA PHE A 140 -6.28 4.74 -4.40
C PHE A 140 -5.17 5.03 -5.41
N VAL A 141 -5.09 6.27 -5.90
CA VAL A 141 -4.08 6.71 -6.86
C VAL A 141 -3.19 7.79 -6.23
N PRO A 142 -1.89 7.52 -6.00
CA PRO A 142 -0.96 8.52 -5.51
C PRO A 142 -0.56 9.48 -6.62
N PHE A 143 -0.66 10.79 -6.37
CA PHE A 143 -0.12 11.83 -7.22
C PHE A 143 1.08 12.51 -6.57
N ILE A 144 2.07 12.84 -7.38
CA ILE A 144 3.25 13.62 -6.99
C ILE A 144 3.23 14.89 -7.84
N ALA A 145 3.53 16.05 -7.23
CA ALA A 145 3.55 17.33 -7.93
C ALA A 145 4.88 17.56 -8.69
N ASP A 146 5.20 16.59 -9.53
CA ASP A 146 6.25 16.67 -10.54
C ASP A 146 5.61 16.49 -11.91
N ASP A 147 6.01 17.28 -12.90
CA ASP A 147 5.33 17.33 -14.19
C ASP A 147 5.26 15.95 -14.89
N ILE A 148 6.36 15.19 -14.82
CA ILE A 148 6.46 13.88 -15.47
C ILE A 148 5.69 12.83 -14.66
N ASP A 149 5.83 12.86 -13.33
CA ASP A 149 5.17 11.91 -12.43
C ASP A 149 3.66 12.13 -12.43
N PHE A 150 3.23 13.40 -12.39
CA PHE A 150 1.83 13.75 -12.46
C PHE A 150 1.21 13.32 -13.79
N ALA A 151 1.81 13.66 -14.93
CA ALA A 151 1.29 13.30 -16.25
C ALA A 151 1.12 11.79 -16.39
N SER A 152 2.14 11.02 -16.02
CA SER A 152 2.11 9.56 -16.11
C SER A 152 0.98 8.95 -15.26
N ASN A 153 0.82 9.38 -14.00
CA ASN A 153 -0.23 8.85 -13.12
C ASN A 153 -1.62 9.38 -13.50
N PHE A 154 -1.70 10.58 -14.09
CA PHE A 154 -2.96 11.15 -14.57
C PHE A 154 -3.50 10.40 -15.78
N ASP A 155 -2.67 10.19 -16.81
CA ASP A 155 -3.04 9.41 -18.00
C ASP A 155 -3.40 7.97 -17.62
N PHE A 156 -2.67 7.42 -16.67
CA PHE A 156 -2.96 6.11 -16.11
C PHE A 156 -4.32 6.06 -15.41
N ALA A 157 -4.61 6.99 -14.49
CA ALA A 157 -5.91 7.05 -13.80
C ALA A 157 -7.07 7.23 -14.78
N LYS A 158 -6.88 8.06 -15.81
CA LYS A 158 -7.83 8.29 -16.89
C LYS A 158 -8.09 7.00 -17.71
N ASN A 159 -7.04 6.27 -18.01
CA ASN A 159 -7.13 5.00 -18.76
C ASN A 159 -7.85 3.92 -17.93
N VAL A 160 -7.49 3.78 -16.65
CA VAL A 160 -8.18 2.85 -15.73
C VAL A 160 -9.65 3.22 -15.63
N HIS A 161 -9.96 4.48 -15.34
CA HIS A 161 -11.32 4.96 -15.22
C HIS A 161 -12.14 4.66 -16.49
N SER A 162 -11.62 5.04 -17.67
CA SER A 162 -12.33 4.86 -18.93
C SER A 162 -12.57 3.40 -19.31
N LYS A 163 -11.65 2.50 -18.95
CA LYS A 163 -11.77 1.07 -19.26
C LYS A 163 -12.66 0.32 -18.27
N ILE A 164 -12.56 0.65 -16.97
CA ILE A 164 -13.28 -0.06 -15.92
C ILE A 164 -14.73 0.40 -15.83
N PHE A 165 -14.98 1.71 -15.97
CA PHE A 165 -16.34 2.26 -15.97
C PHE A 165 -16.99 2.29 -17.36
N ALA A 166 -16.40 1.61 -18.36
CA ALA A 166 -17.02 1.49 -19.68
C ALA A 166 -18.33 0.68 -19.59
N PRO A 167 -19.35 1.05 -20.36
CA PRO A 167 -20.60 0.30 -20.40
C PRO A 167 -20.39 -1.17 -20.76
N GLY A 168 -20.97 -2.08 -19.97
CA GLY A 168 -20.88 -3.53 -20.20
C GLY A 168 -19.61 -4.20 -19.67
N VAL A 169 -18.76 -3.49 -18.96
CA VAL A 169 -17.63 -4.08 -18.24
C VAL A 169 -18.11 -4.56 -16.87
N ASP A 170 -17.94 -5.86 -16.62
CA ASP A 170 -18.16 -6.44 -15.30
C ASP A 170 -17.00 -6.09 -14.39
N CYS A 171 -17.25 -5.27 -13.37
CA CYS A 171 -16.22 -4.88 -12.42
C CYS A 171 -16.80 -4.68 -11.01
N ASN A 172 -15.98 -4.98 -10.02
CA ASN A 172 -16.32 -4.78 -8.60
C ASN A 172 -15.99 -3.36 -8.10
N LEU A 173 -15.36 -2.52 -8.93
CA LEU A 173 -14.87 -1.21 -8.51
C LEU A 173 -16.03 -0.25 -8.20
N LYS A 174 -16.18 0.06 -6.92
CA LYS A 174 -17.20 0.98 -6.40
C LYS A 174 -16.71 2.43 -6.43
N LYS A 175 -15.42 2.67 -6.13
CA LYS A 175 -14.87 4.02 -6.00
C LYS A 175 -13.37 4.08 -6.27
N MET A 176 -12.96 5.19 -6.88
CA MET A 176 -11.56 5.60 -7.00
C MET A 176 -11.31 6.86 -6.17
N PHE A 177 -10.20 6.86 -5.45
CA PHE A 177 -9.70 8.01 -4.70
C PHE A 177 -8.32 8.41 -5.20
N ALA A 178 -8.02 9.70 -5.14
CA ALA A 178 -6.70 10.23 -5.38
C ALA A 178 -6.13 10.87 -4.12
N PHE A 179 -4.83 10.86 -3.95
CA PHE A 179 -4.17 11.56 -2.84
C PHE A 179 -2.81 12.10 -3.26
N TRP A 180 -2.40 13.19 -2.61
CA TRP A 180 -1.07 13.73 -2.79
C TRP A 180 -0.06 12.94 -1.97
N ASN A 181 0.97 12.43 -2.64
CA ASN A 181 2.11 11.78 -2.00
C ASN A 181 3.38 12.58 -2.24
N ARG A 182 4.33 12.49 -1.32
CA ARG A 182 5.55 13.28 -1.31
C ARG A 182 5.27 14.78 -1.40
N TYR A 183 4.21 15.21 -0.72
CA TYR A 183 3.83 16.60 -0.69
C TYR A 183 4.91 17.41 0.03
N ASP A 184 5.35 18.49 -0.63
CA ASP A 184 6.26 19.47 -0.06
C ASP A 184 5.69 20.87 -0.36
N GLU A 185 5.22 21.53 0.68
CA GLU A 185 4.58 22.84 0.56
C GLU A 185 5.56 23.93 0.10
N THR A 186 6.85 23.73 0.32
CA THR A 186 7.89 24.67 -0.12
C THR A 186 8.25 24.50 -1.59
N CYS A 187 7.97 23.32 -2.15
CA CYS A 187 8.21 23.01 -3.54
C CYS A 187 6.93 23.16 -4.38
N ARG A 188 6.88 24.21 -5.20
CA ARG A 188 5.85 24.41 -6.24
C ARG A 188 4.39 24.45 -5.74
N PRO A 189 4.03 25.30 -4.78
CA PRO A 189 2.66 25.36 -4.25
C PRO A 189 1.59 25.61 -5.32
N SER A 190 1.94 26.34 -6.40
CA SER A 190 1.06 26.56 -7.54
C SER A 190 0.76 25.31 -8.35
N ALA A 191 1.70 24.37 -8.45
CA ALA A 191 1.51 23.12 -9.20
C ALA A 191 0.42 22.25 -8.57
N PHE A 192 0.38 22.14 -7.24
CA PHE A 192 -0.67 21.39 -6.54
C PHE A 192 -2.07 21.90 -6.85
N LYS A 193 -2.24 23.24 -6.91
CA LYS A 193 -3.53 23.85 -7.26
C LYS A 193 -3.92 23.53 -8.69
N VAL A 194 -3.03 23.77 -9.64
CA VAL A 194 -3.26 23.52 -11.07
C VAL A 194 -3.60 22.07 -11.33
N TYR A 195 -2.85 21.14 -10.74
CA TYR A 195 -3.08 19.71 -10.92
C TYR A 195 -4.36 19.22 -10.22
N SER A 196 -4.68 19.75 -9.05
CA SER A 196 -5.96 19.43 -8.39
C SER A 196 -7.15 19.89 -9.22
N GLU A 197 -7.08 21.10 -9.80
CA GLU A 197 -8.11 21.61 -10.70
C GLU A 197 -8.24 20.74 -11.96
N LYS A 198 -7.11 20.27 -12.52
CA LYS A 198 -7.11 19.37 -13.68
C LYS A 198 -7.76 18.04 -13.35
N ILE A 199 -7.41 17.41 -12.20
CA ILE A 199 -8.04 16.17 -11.75
C ILE A 199 -9.54 16.36 -11.61
N SER A 200 -9.99 17.37 -10.89
CA SER A 200 -11.42 17.66 -10.66
C SER A 200 -12.20 17.89 -11.94
N LYS A 201 -11.57 18.52 -12.95
CA LYS A 201 -12.20 18.84 -14.23
C LYS A 201 -12.29 17.62 -15.16
N GLU A 202 -11.20 16.85 -15.28
CA GLU A 202 -11.10 15.77 -16.27
C GLU A 202 -11.45 14.38 -15.70
N LEU A 203 -11.41 14.22 -14.37
CA LEU A 203 -11.71 12.97 -13.65
C LEU A 203 -12.68 13.22 -12.49
N PRO A 204 -13.90 13.75 -12.75
CA PRO A 204 -14.83 14.18 -11.69
C PRO A 204 -15.30 13.05 -10.78
N ASP A 205 -15.24 11.81 -11.24
CA ASP A 205 -15.63 10.63 -10.46
C ASP A 205 -14.53 10.14 -9.50
N ILE A 206 -13.31 10.68 -9.63
CA ILE A 206 -12.20 10.37 -8.73
C ILE A 206 -12.18 11.41 -7.61
N GLU A 207 -12.44 10.97 -6.39
CA GLU A 207 -12.46 11.84 -5.22
C GLU A 207 -11.04 12.07 -4.69
N MET A 208 -10.63 13.35 -4.57
CA MET A 208 -9.35 13.71 -3.97
C MET A 208 -9.46 13.70 -2.45
N LEU A 209 -8.58 12.95 -1.77
CA LEU A 209 -8.46 13.00 -0.32
C LEU A 209 -8.01 14.38 0.16
N LYS A 210 -8.49 14.79 1.33
CA LYS A 210 -8.17 16.09 1.94
C LYS A 210 -6.76 16.12 2.51
N ASN A 211 -6.37 15.01 3.14
CA ASN A 211 -5.05 14.86 3.72
C ASN A 211 -4.02 14.44 2.68
N LYS A 212 -2.76 14.76 2.95
CA LYS A 212 -1.63 14.57 2.03
C LYS A 212 -0.52 13.83 2.76
N ILE A 213 0.21 12.98 2.05
CA ILE A 213 1.42 12.36 2.60
C ILE A 213 2.60 13.26 2.28
N GLU A 214 3.18 13.85 3.32
CA GLU A 214 4.35 14.72 3.18
C GLU A 214 5.60 13.92 2.78
N PHE A 215 6.51 14.60 2.08
CA PHE A 215 7.81 14.02 1.74
C PHE A 215 8.64 13.79 3.01
N THR A 216 9.08 12.55 3.21
CA THR A 216 9.98 12.21 4.29
C THR A 216 11.04 11.21 3.85
N LYS A 217 12.30 11.52 4.16
CA LYS A 217 13.42 10.58 3.94
C LYS A 217 13.37 9.37 4.87
N ALA A 218 12.63 9.47 5.95
CA ALA A 218 12.61 8.45 6.99
C ALA A 218 11.91 7.15 6.57
N ILE A 219 10.96 7.22 5.63
CA ILE A 219 10.27 6.02 5.12
C ILE A 219 11.08 5.33 4.01
N GLY A 220 11.90 6.09 3.26
CA GLY A 220 12.63 5.57 2.09
C GLY A 220 13.92 4.83 2.41
N ASN A 221 14.50 5.04 3.58
CA ASN A 221 15.79 4.46 3.96
C ASN A 221 15.57 3.26 4.88
N ASP A 222 16.12 2.09 4.58
CA ASP A 222 16.26 0.84 5.38
C ASP A 222 15.20 0.52 6.45
N ARG A 223 14.21 1.39 6.62
CA ARG A 223 13.14 1.32 7.61
C ARG A 223 11.79 0.91 7.02
N CYS A 224 11.69 0.79 5.69
CA CYS A 224 10.51 0.23 5.09
C CYS A 224 10.48 -1.27 5.37
N ARG A 225 9.55 -1.69 6.18
CA ARG A 225 9.34 -3.06 6.62
C ARG A 225 7.99 -3.54 6.12
N SER A 226 7.78 -4.83 6.07
CA SER A 226 6.49 -5.41 5.69
C SER A 226 5.36 -5.05 6.66
N THR A 227 5.69 -4.51 7.79
CA THR A 227 4.74 -4.13 8.84
C THR A 227 5.25 -2.91 9.57
N ILE A 228 4.37 -1.93 9.76
CA ILE A 228 4.63 -0.73 10.55
C ILE A 228 3.54 -0.66 11.63
N LEU A 229 3.95 -0.73 12.89
CA LEU A 229 3.00 -0.67 14.00
C LEU A 229 2.54 0.78 14.23
N PRO A 230 1.24 1.05 14.16
CA PRO A 230 0.70 2.38 14.49
C PRO A 230 0.75 2.63 16.00
N PRO A 231 0.84 3.89 16.44
CA PRO A 231 0.88 5.08 15.60
C PRO A 231 2.28 5.34 15.01
N ILE A 232 2.31 5.72 13.74
CA ILE A 232 3.57 5.93 12.99
C ILE A 232 4.31 7.16 13.50
N HIS A 233 3.61 8.14 14.05
CA HIS A 233 4.20 9.36 14.60
C HIS A 233 5.20 9.10 15.75
N GLN A 234 5.16 7.92 16.40
CA GLN A 234 6.18 7.53 17.38
C GLN A 234 7.58 7.48 16.79
N PHE A 235 7.70 7.36 15.47
CA PHE A 235 8.98 7.43 14.78
C PHE A 235 9.44 8.86 14.48
N GLY A 236 8.74 9.88 14.98
CA GLY A 236 9.04 11.31 14.88
C GLY A 236 9.45 11.76 13.47
N LYS A 237 8.81 12.76 12.89
CA LYS A 237 9.09 13.36 11.57
C LYS A 237 8.49 12.65 10.34
N TYR A 238 7.44 11.85 10.49
CA TYR A 238 6.77 11.22 9.34
C TYR A 238 5.62 12.05 8.77
N GLY A 239 5.50 13.31 9.16
CA GLY A 239 4.49 14.21 8.62
C GLY A 239 3.06 13.73 8.90
N ASN A 240 2.14 14.08 8.02
CA ASN A 240 0.70 13.82 8.17
C ASN A 240 0.26 12.44 7.64
N ILE A 241 1.16 11.46 7.58
CA ILE A 241 0.84 10.12 7.04
C ILE A 241 -0.33 9.49 7.78
N ASP A 242 -0.33 9.54 9.11
CA ASP A 242 -1.38 8.95 9.93
C ASP A 242 -2.76 9.53 9.59
N ASN A 243 -2.84 10.83 9.31
CA ASN A 243 -4.10 11.50 8.95
C ASN A 243 -4.61 11.03 7.58
N THR A 244 -3.72 10.88 6.60
CA THR A 244 -4.09 10.40 5.27
C THR A 244 -4.54 8.93 5.32
N ILE A 245 -3.83 8.09 6.06
CA ILE A 245 -4.18 6.68 6.20
C ILE A 245 -5.50 6.52 6.99
N GLU A 246 -5.73 7.34 8.00
CA GLU A 246 -7.00 7.33 8.73
C GLU A 246 -8.16 7.76 7.83
N GLU A 247 -7.96 8.78 6.99
CA GLU A 247 -8.93 9.18 5.98
C GLU A 247 -9.21 8.04 4.98
N MET A 248 -8.18 7.34 4.50
CA MET A 248 -8.36 6.15 3.67
C MET A 248 -9.21 5.08 4.37
N CYS A 249 -8.92 4.79 5.63
CA CYS A 249 -9.70 3.83 6.41
C CYS A 249 -11.17 4.25 6.55
N ASN A 250 -11.44 5.54 6.76
CA ASN A 250 -12.80 6.05 6.85
C ASN A 250 -13.53 5.94 5.50
N LYS A 251 -12.85 6.28 4.39
CA LYS A 251 -13.40 6.12 3.04
C LYS A 251 -13.72 4.66 2.70
N ILE A 252 -12.89 3.73 3.13
CA ILE A 252 -13.14 2.29 2.97
C ILE A 252 -14.40 1.88 3.74
N GLN A 253 -14.60 2.39 4.96
CA GLN A 253 -15.78 2.09 5.77
C GLN A 253 -17.07 2.72 5.23
N GLU A 254 -17.00 3.91 4.61
CA GLU A 254 -18.15 4.57 4.00
C GLU A 254 -18.74 3.79 2.81
N ILE A 255 -17.97 2.89 2.20
CA ILE A 255 -18.36 2.13 0.99
C ILE A 255 -18.91 0.73 1.33
N GLN A 256 -18.66 0.25 2.53
CA GLN A 256 -19.22 -1.01 3.06
C GLN A 256 -20.72 -0.91 3.32
#